data_0b04ca69f55fd417ddff669fea8709b5
#
_entry.id   0b04ca69f55fd417ddff669fea8709b5
#
_cell.length_a   1.000
_cell.length_b   1.000
_cell.length_c   1.000
_cell.angle_alpha   90.00
_cell.angle_beta   90.00
_cell.angle_gamma   90.00
#
_symmetry.space_group_name_H-M   'P 1'
#
loop_
_entity.id
_entity.type
_entity.pdbx_description
1 polymer ?
#
loop_
_entity_poly.entity_id
_entity_poly.type
_entity_poly.pdbx_seq_one_letter_code
_entity_poly.pdbx_strand_id
1 'polypeptide(L)'
;LNVLEQGHTIFGENKVQEAHGKWPAFRENFSNVQVHLIGPLQSNKVKQAVELFDAIHTVDRLKLAQKLSNEIQAQGKTPELFIQINTGEEEQKSGIIPGKADQFIKDCISLDLPIQGLMVIPPINEEPTLHFGLLRKIAHRNGLTGLSMGMSSDFESAIAMGATHIRVGSAIFGERNYS
;
A
#
# COMPACT_ATOMS: atom_id res chain seq x y z
N LEU A 1 -3.63 -17.17 -12.25
CA LEU A 1 -3.42 -18.56 -11.89
C LEU A 1 -1.95 -18.96 -12.05
N ASN A 2 -1.34 -18.80 -13.22
CA ASN A 2 0.04 -19.25 -13.51
C ASN A 2 1.10 -18.81 -12.49
N VAL A 3 0.99 -17.60 -11.96
CA VAL A 3 1.95 -17.06 -10.96
C VAL A 3 1.74 -17.69 -9.57
N LEU A 4 0.49 -18.01 -9.22
CA LEU A 4 0.15 -18.76 -8.00
C LEU A 4 0.72 -20.18 -8.04
N GLU A 5 0.59 -20.85 -9.18
CA GLU A 5 1.10 -22.20 -9.40
C GLU A 5 2.63 -22.29 -9.37
N GLN A 6 3.32 -21.17 -9.63
CA GLN A 6 4.78 -21.05 -9.46
C GLN A 6 5.22 -20.78 -8.01
N GLY A 7 4.28 -20.72 -7.07
CA GLY A 7 4.57 -20.57 -5.65
C GLY A 7 4.76 -19.12 -5.16
N HIS A 8 4.39 -18.12 -5.99
CA HIS A 8 4.39 -16.74 -5.52
C HIS A 8 3.24 -16.50 -4.53
N THR A 9 3.51 -15.80 -3.44
CA THR A 9 2.57 -15.72 -2.31
C THR A 9 2.03 -14.31 -2.02
N ILE A 10 2.63 -13.24 -2.55
CA ILE A 10 2.23 -11.86 -2.24
C ILE A 10 1.70 -11.17 -3.50
N PHE A 11 0.45 -10.76 -3.49
CA PHE A 11 -0.22 -10.15 -4.64
C PHE A 11 -0.78 -8.76 -4.31
N GLY A 12 -0.61 -7.82 -5.24
CA GLY A 12 -1.16 -6.47 -5.15
C GLY A 12 -2.46 -6.34 -5.95
N GLU A 13 -3.47 -5.71 -5.36
CA GLU A 13 -4.75 -5.39 -6.01
C GLU A 13 -5.02 -3.88 -5.92
N ASN A 14 -5.58 -3.33 -7.00
CA ASN A 14 -5.90 -1.90 -7.05
C ASN A 14 -7.33 -1.59 -6.56
N LYS A 15 -8.25 -2.56 -6.63
CA LYS A 15 -9.67 -2.34 -6.31
C LYS A 15 -10.21 -3.42 -5.38
N VAL A 16 -10.86 -2.98 -4.31
CA VAL A 16 -11.47 -3.88 -3.32
C VAL A 16 -12.49 -4.83 -3.94
N GLN A 17 -13.35 -4.33 -4.83
CA GLN A 17 -14.42 -5.14 -5.45
C GLN A 17 -13.87 -6.25 -6.35
N GLU A 18 -12.87 -5.93 -7.18
CA GLU A 18 -12.23 -6.94 -8.05
C GLU A 18 -11.53 -8.02 -7.21
N ALA A 19 -10.84 -7.59 -6.15
CA ALA A 19 -10.20 -8.51 -5.22
C ALA A 19 -11.19 -9.40 -4.50
N HIS A 20 -12.29 -8.85 -3.99
CA HIS A 20 -13.32 -9.59 -3.27
C HIS A 20 -14.02 -10.65 -4.14
N GLY A 21 -14.18 -10.38 -5.43
CA GLY A 21 -14.76 -11.36 -6.37
C GLY A 21 -13.82 -12.51 -6.77
N LYS A 22 -12.53 -12.39 -6.48
CA LYS A 22 -11.49 -13.31 -6.98
C LYS A 22 -10.78 -14.11 -5.88
N TRP A 23 -10.30 -13.43 -4.85
CA TRP A 23 -9.36 -14.01 -3.88
C TRP A 23 -9.95 -15.07 -2.92
N PRO A 24 -11.23 -15.01 -2.50
CA PRO A 24 -11.78 -16.08 -1.68
C PRO A 24 -11.63 -17.45 -2.32
N ALA A 25 -11.96 -17.58 -3.61
CA ALA A 25 -11.84 -18.86 -4.36
C ALA A 25 -10.36 -19.28 -4.53
N PHE A 26 -9.43 -18.36 -4.72
CA PHE A 26 -8.01 -18.72 -4.80
C PHE A 26 -7.45 -19.18 -3.44
N ARG A 27 -7.87 -18.57 -2.34
CA ARG A 27 -7.42 -18.95 -0.99
C ARG A 27 -7.87 -20.34 -0.56
N GLU A 28 -8.93 -20.88 -1.15
CA GLU A 28 -9.34 -22.29 -0.94
C GLU A 28 -8.24 -23.28 -1.37
N ASN A 29 -7.52 -22.94 -2.45
CA ASN A 29 -6.48 -23.80 -3.02
C ASN A 29 -5.05 -23.34 -2.67
N PHE A 30 -4.86 -22.09 -2.27
CA PHE A 30 -3.57 -21.47 -1.97
C PHE A 30 -3.63 -20.76 -0.62
N SER A 31 -3.49 -21.52 0.46
CA SER A 31 -3.74 -21.05 1.85
C SER A 31 -2.76 -20.01 2.38
N ASN A 32 -1.55 -19.91 1.82
CA ASN A 32 -0.47 -19.01 2.26
C ASN A 32 -0.35 -17.73 1.41
N VAL A 33 -1.37 -17.42 0.61
CA VAL A 33 -1.37 -16.21 -0.21
C VAL A 33 -1.77 -14.99 0.60
N GLN A 34 -0.96 -13.95 0.50
CA GLN A 34 -1.23 -12.61 1.01
C GLN A 34 -1.70 -11.70 -0.11
N VAL A 35 -2.72 -10.91 0.18
CA VAL A 35 -3.30 -9.96 -0.78
C VAL A 35 -3.19 -8.55 -0.21
N HIS A 36 -2.48 -7.68 -0.90
CA HIS A 36 -2.23 -6.30 -0.49
C HIS A 36 -3.06 -5.33 -1.34
N LEU A 37 -3.77 -4.41 -0.70
CA LEU A 37 -4.40 -3.30 -1.41
C LEU A 37 -3.36 -2.21 -1.68
N ILE A 38 -3.07 -1.98 -2.95
CA ILE A 38 -2.10 -0.97 -3.41
C ILE A 38 -2.75 0.20 -4.16
N GLY A 39 -4.04 0.11 -4.44
CA GLY A 39 -4.85 1.20 -5.01
C GLY A 39 -5.62 2.00 -3.94
N PRO A 40 -6.25 3.12 -4.34
CA PRO A 40 -6.96 4.00 -3.42
C PRO A 40 -8.13 3.29 -2.72
N LEU A 41 -8.27 3.54 -1.41
CA LEU A 41 -9.34 2.97 -0.61
C LEU A 41 -10.46 3.99 -0.37
N GLN A 42 -11.63 3.70 -0.92
CA GLN A 42 -12.84 4.46 -0.63
C GLN A 42 -13.37 4.16 0.78
N SER A 43 -13.84 5.20 1.48
CA SER A 43 -14.30 5.07 2.86
C SER A 43 -15.49 4.12 3.06
N ASN A 44 -16.32 3.89 2.04
CA ASN A 44 -17.43 2.94 2.08
C ASN A 44 -17.01 1.49 1.81
N LYS A 45 -15.75 1.24 1.48
CA LYS A 45 -15.17 -0.09 1.22
C LYS A 45 -14.26 -0.59 2.34
N VAL A 46 -14.07 0.20 3.40
CA VAL A 46 -13.14 -0.11 4.50
C VAL A 46 -13.48 -1.45 5.16
N LYS A 47 -14.76 -1.74 5.41
CA LYS A 47 -15.19 -3.02 5.98
C LYS A 47 -14.71 -4.21 5.16
N GLN A 48 -14.98 -4.18 3.85
CA GLN A 48 -14.56 -5.25 2.92
C GLN A 48 -13.02 -5.32 2.80
N ALA A 49 -12.35 -4.16 2.87
CA ALA A 49 -10.90 -4.13 2.78
C ALA A 49 -10.24 -4.78 4.01
N VAL A 50 -10.69 -4.47 5.22
CA VAL A 50 -10.19 -5.10 6.46
C VAL A 50 -10.48 -6.60 6.49
N GLU A 51 -11.62 -7.02 5.94
CA GLU A 51 -11.98 -8.44 5.85
C GLU A 51 -11.04 -9.23 4.94
N LEU A 52 -10.65 -8.65 3.80
CA LEU A 52 -9.98 -9.37 2.70
C LEU A 52 -8.47 -9.23 2.69
N PHE A 53 -7.94 -8.02 2.92
CA PHE A 53 -6.53 -7.71 2.68
C PHE A 53 -5.66 -7.98 3.91
N ASP A 54 -4.47 -8.50 3.66
CA ASP A 54 -3.42 -8.71 4.66
C ASP A 54 -2.62 -7.41 4.88
N ALA A 55 -2.55 -6.54 3.86
CA ALA A 55 -1.96 -5.21 3.97
C ALA A 55 -2.73 -4.17 3.15
N ILE A 56 -2.71 -2.90 3.60
CA ILE A 56 -3.30 -1.75 2.91
C ILE A 56 -2.23 -0.66 2.81
N HIS A 57 -1.84 -0.30 1.59
CA HIS A 57 -0.71 0.60 1.32
C HIS A 57 -1.11 2.07 1.11
N THR A 58 -2.39 2.41 1.24
CA THR A 58 -2.94 3.68 0.74
C THR A 58 -3.71 4.47 1.80
N VAL A 59 -3.23 4.47 3.04
CA VAL A 59 -3.79 5.32 4.10
C VAL A 59 -3.33 6.76 3.87
N ASP A 60 -4.25 7.64 3.48
CA ASP A 60 -3.93 8.97 2.96
C ASP A 60 -4.73 10.13 3.59
N ARG A 61 -5.58 9.87 4.57
CA ARG A 61 -6.40 10.90 5.23
C ARG A 61 -6.98 10.42 6.56
N LEU A 62 -7.20 11.37 7.47
CA LEU A 62 -7.64 11.07 8.84
C LEU A 62 -9.01 10.36 8.90
N LYS A 63 -9.97 10.76 8.06
CA LYS A 63 -11.28 10.10 7.98
C LYS A 63 -11.18 8.62 7.60
N LEU A 64 -10.22 8.26 6.75
CA LEU A 64 -9.95 6.87 6.39
C LEU A 64 -9.29 6.13 7.56
N ALA A 65 -8.30 6.74 8.20
CA ALA A 65 -7.62 6.19 9.37
C ALA A 65 -8.60 5.87 10.51
N GLN A 66 -9.50 6.79 10.84
CA GLN A 66 -10.54 6.57 11.84
C GLN A 66 -11.47 5.39 11.50
N LYS A 67 -11.88 5.28 10.22
CA LYS A 67 -12.72 4.15 9.80
C LYS A 67 -11.97 2.83 9.84
N LEU A 68 -10.70 2.81 9.45
CA LEU A 68 -9.85 1.62 9.57
C LEU A 68 -9.71 1.18 11.02
N SER A 69 -9.44 2.10 11.95
CA SER A 69 -9.37 1.80 13.39
C SER A 69 -10.65 1.14 13.89
N ASN A 70 -11.80 1.72 13.60
CA ASN A 70 -13.10 1.18 13.99
C ASN A 70 -13.35 -0.22 13.42
N GLU A 71 -13.05 -0.45 12.14
CA GLU A 71 -13.29 -1.76 11.52
C GLU A 71 -12.29 -2.83 11.96
N ILE A 72 -11.03 -2.48 12.19
CA ILE A 72 -10.01 -3.36 12.75
C ILE A 72 -10.45 -3.86 14.13
N GLN A 73 -10.92 -2.96 14.99
CA GLN A 73 -11.43 -3.31 16.31
C GLN A 73 -12.71 -4.17 16.22
N ALA A 74 -13.64 -3.80 15.33
CA ALA A 74 -14.91 -4.52 15.19
C ALA A 74 -14.74 -5.94 14.65
N GLN A 75 -13.79 -6.16 13.75
CA GLN A 75 -13.57 -7.46 13.10
C GLN A 75 -12.51 -8.32 13.81
N GLY A 76 -11.69 -7.73 14.70
CA GLY A 76 -10.55 -8.43 15.31
C GLY A 76 -9.47 -8.84 14.31
N LYS A 77 -9.41 -8.17 13.15
CA LYS A 77 -8.41 -8.39 12.09
C LYS A 77 -7.47 -7.23 12.02
N THR A 78 -6.19 -7.50 11.83
CA THR A 78 -5.13 -6.49 11.89
C THR A 78 -4.27 -6.54 10.63
N PRO A 79 -4.73 -5.96 9.51
CA PRO A 79 -3.91 -5.84 8.31
C PRO A 79 -2.71 -4.91 8.56
N GLU A 80 -1.59 -5.16 7.92
CA GLU A 80 -0.48 -4.20 7.90
C GLU A 80 -0.90 -2.91 7.20
N LEU A 81 -0.55 -1.77 7.77
CA LEU A 81 -0.92 -0.47 7.20
C LEU A 81 0.30 0.35 6.80
N PHE A 82 0.25 0.92 5.59
CA PHE A 82 1.22 1.88 5.09
C PHE A 82 0.54 3.21 4.81
N ILE A 83 1.16 4.30 5.23
CA ILE A 83 0.70 5.66 4.93
C ILE A 83 1.27 6.08 3.58
N GLN A 84 0.42 6.49 2.67
CA GLN A 84 0.82 7.01 1.38
C GLN A 84 1.28 8.46 1.51
N ILE A 85 2.49 8.74 1.03
CA ILE A 85 3.08 10.09 0.99
C ILE A 85 3.07 10.60 -0.46
N ASN A 86 2.57 11.81 -0.65
CA ASN A 86 2.61 12.54 -1.91
C ASN A 86 3.87 13.42 -1.93
N THR A 87 4.99 12.83 -2.31
CA THR A 87 6.30 13.49 -2.27
C THR A 87 6.48 14.56 -3.33
N GLY A 88 5.70 14.54 -4.40
CA GLY A 88 5.68 15.57 -5.43
C GLY A 88 4.74 16.74 -5.13
N GLU A 89 3.97 16.65 -4.05
CA GLU A 89 2.98 17.66 -3.65
C GLU A 89 1.98 18.01 -4.76
N GLU A 90 1.65 17.02 -5.61
CA GLU A 90 0.72 17.17 -6.74
C GLU A 90 -0.73 17.16 -6.23
N GLU A 91 -1.47 18.24 -6.40
CA GLU A 91 -2.83 18.42 -5.85
C GLU A 91 -3.81 17.32 -6.26
N GLN A 92 -3.66 16.76 -7.47
CA GLN A 92 -4.53 15.71 -8.01
C GLN A 92 -4.18 14.30 -7.53
N LYS A 93 -3.05 14.11 -6.82
CA LYS A 93 -2.62 12.79 -6.33
C LYS A 93 -2.98 12.57 -4.87
N SER A 94 -3.30 11.32 -4.57
CA SER A 94 -3.51 10.85 -3.19
C SER A 94 -2.20 10.84 -2.40
N GLY A 95 -2.32 10.97 -1.09
CA GLY A 95 -1.19 10.91 -0.17
C GLY A 95 -1.04 12.18 0.67
N ILE A 96 -0.39 12.02 1.81
CA ILE A 96 -0.07 13.12 2.72
C ILE A 96 1.17 13.85 2.20
N ILE A 97 1.14 15.16 2.14
CA ILE A 97 2.33 15.94 1.77
C ILE A 97 3.44 15.80 2.83
N PRO A 98 4.72 15.82 2.45
CA PRO A 98 5.85 15.58 3.35
C PRO A 98 5.86 16.43 4.62
N GLY A 99 5.46 17.70 4.51
CA GLY A 99 5.41 18.62 5.64
C GLY A 99 4.35 18.29 6.70
N LYS A 100 3.38 17.44 6.38
CA LYS A 100 2.32 16.97 7.31
C LYS A 100 2.49 15.51 7.74
N ALA A 101 3.48 14.82 7.20
CA ALA A 101 3.63 13.38 7.38
C ALA A 101 3.83 12.99 8.86
N ASP A 102 4.71 13.68 9.58
CA ASP A 102 5.01 13.34 10.98
C ASP A 102 3.80 13.47 11.88
N GLN A 103 3.00 14.54 11.70
CA GLN A 103 1.78 14.70 12.50
C GLN A 103 0.75 13.63 12.13
N PHE A 104 0.56 13.34 10.86
CA PHE A 104 -0.39 12.32 10.42
C PHE A 104 -0.03 10.91 10.90
N ILE A 105 1.27 10.57 10.92
CA ILE A 105 1.77 9.31 11.50
C ILE A 105 1.40 9.23 12.99
N LYS A 106 1.63 10.30 13.76
CA LYS A 106 1.27 10.36 15.18
C LYS A 106 -0.24 10.21 15.39
N ASP A 107 -1.04 10.85 14.56
CA ASP A 107 -2.51 10.75 14.62
C ASP A 107 -2.95 9.30 14.36
N CYS A 108 -2.38 8.61 13.37
CA CYS A 108 -2.66 7.21 13.10
C CYS A 108 -2.26 6.29 14.26
N ILE A 109 -1.09 6.51 14.86
CA ILE A 109 -0.63 5.75 16.04
C ILE A 109 -1.57 5.99 17.23
N SER A 110 -2.05 7.22 17.43
CA SER A 110 -3.01 7.55 18.48
C SER A 110 -4.38 6.90 18.29
N LEU A 111 -4.69 6.41 17.10
CA LEU A 111 -5.86 5.62 16.76
C LEU A 111 -5.62 4.11 16.91
N ASP A 112 -4.52 3.69 17.51
CA ASP A 112 -4.08 2.29 17.66
C ASP A 112 -3.95 1.55 16.32
N LEU A 113 -3.62 2.27 15.24
CA LEU A 113 -3.40 1.67 13.93
C LEU A 113 -2.02 1.02 13.83
N PRO A 114 -1.91 -0.20 13.30
CA PRO A 114 -0.65 -0.95 13.16
C PRO A 114 0.15 -0.45 11.94
N ILE A 115 0.63 0.79 12.01
CA ILE A 115 1.42 1.39 10.93
C ILE A 115 2.78 0.71 10.84
N GLN A 116 3.04 0.02 9.73
CA GLN A 116 4.29 -0.69 9.45
C GLN A 116 5.28 0.18 8.68
N GLY A 117 4.78 1.10 7.87
CA GLY A 117 5.66 1.87 7.01
C GLY A 117 4.95 2.94 6.18
N LEU A 118 5.67 3.40 5.17
CA LEU A 118 5.23 4.42 4.24
C LEU A 118 5.22 3.90 2.80
N MET A 119 4.38 4.49 1.97
CA MET A 119 4.27 4.18 0.54
C MET A 119 4.40 5.44 -0.29
N VAL A 120 5.04 5.34 -1.45
CA VAL A 120 5.13 6.42 -2.43
C VAL A 120 4.94 5.93 -3.86
N ILE A 121 4.34 6.80 -4.67
CA ILE A 121 4.36 6.74 -6.13
C ILE A 121 4.98 8.05 -6.59
N PRO A 122 6.25 8.06 -7.04
CA PRO A 122 6.92 9.27 -7.49
C PRO A 122 6.20 9.96 -8.66
N PRO A 123 6.38 11.29 -8.85
CA PRO A 123 5.99 11.95 -10.09
C PRO A 123 6.67 11.33 -11.31
N ILE A 124 5.93 11.21 -12.41
CA ILE A 124 6.40 10.52 -13.63
C ILE A 124 7.62 11.23 -14.27
N ASN A 125 7.67 12.56 -14.15
CA ASN A 125 8.69 13.38 -14.82
C ASN A 125 9.85 13.80 -13.89
N GLU A 126 9.96 13.17 -12.71
CA GLU A 126 11.01 13.46 -11.74
C GLU A 126 11.86 12.23 -11.46
N GLU A 127 13.07 12.45 -10.96
CA GLU A 127 14.01 11.37 -10.62
C GLU A 127 13.47 10.58 -9.40
N PRO A 128 13.09 9.30 -9.55
CA PRO A 128 12.41 8.56 -8.50
C PRO A 128 13.27 8.35 -7.24
N THR A 129 14.59 8.29 -7.37
CA THR A 129 15.50 8.08 -6.23
C THR A 129 15.44 9.21 -5.21
N LEU A 130 15.14 10.44 -5.63
CA LEU A 130 14.94 11.57 -4.71
C LEU A 130 13.73 11.34 -3.82
N HIS A 131 12.64 10.83 -4.40
CA HIS A 131 11.39 10.52 -3.68
C HIS A 131 11.55 9.30 -2.77
N PHE A 132 12.27 8.28 -3.20
CA PHE A 132 12.59 7.11 -2.37
C PHE A 132 13.46 7.52 -1.17
N GLY A 133 14.46 8.37 -1.38
CA GLY A 133 15.30 8.92 -0.32
C GLY A 133 14.51 9.74 0.68
N LEU A 134 13.59 10.58 0.21
CA LEU A 134 12.70 11.38 1.07
C LEU A 134 11.77 10.47 1.90
N LEU A 135 11.14 9.47 1.26
CA LEU A 135 10.28 8.51 1.96
C LEU A 135 11.03 7.80 3.07
N ARG A 136 12.23 7.27 2.77
CA ARG A 136 13.08 6.58 3.74
C ARG A 136 13.45 7.49 4.91
N LYS A 137 13.76 8.75 4.65
CA LYS A 137 14.09 9.74 5.69
C LYS A 137 12.90 9.99 6.62
N ILE A 138 11.69 10.14 6.04
CA ILE A 138 10.46 10.33 6.83
C ILE A 138 10.17 9.07 7.66
N ALA A 139 10.23 7.88 7.08
CA ALA A 139 10.01 6.63 7.79
C ALA A 139 10.98 6.46 8.97
N HIS A 140 12.28 6.60 8.72
CA HIS A 140 13.33 6.43 9.73
C HIS A 140 13.15 7.36 10.94
N ARG A 141 12.88 8.68 10.73
CA ARG A 141 12.69 9.62 11.83
C ARG A 141 11.42 9.37 12.66
N ASN A 142 10.47 8.59 12.12
CA ASN A 142 9.26 8.16 12.81
C ASN A 142 9.32 6.71 13.33
N GLY A 143 10.49 6.07 13.27
CA GLY A 143 10.67 4.70 13.75
C GLY A 143 10.00 3.61 12.88
N LEU A 144 9.65 3.94 11.62
CA LEU A 144 9.02 3.02 10.68
C LEU A 144 10.07 2.36 9.79
N THR A 145 9.91 1.06 9.53
CA THR A 145 10.85 0.25 8.74
C THR A 145 10.33 -0.16 7.37
N GLY A 146 9.01 -0.20 7.20
CA GLY A 146 8.37 -0.59 5.94
C GLY A 146 8.47 0.51 4.88
N LEU A 147 8.94 0.17 3.69
CA LEU A 147 9.05 1.07 2.53
C LEU A 147 8.41 0.41 1.31
N SER A 148 7.17 0.80 1.01
CA SER A 148 6.46 0.39 -0.20
C SER A 148 6.72 1.39 -1.31
N MET A 149 7.67 1.08 -2.18
CA MET A 149 8.12 1.93 -3.27
C MET A 149 8.75 1.09 -4.38
N GLY A 150 8.71 1.60 -5.61
CA GLY A 150 9.19 0.91 -6.80
C GLY A 150 8.07 0.17 -7.54
N MET A 151 7.96 0.47 -8.83
CA MET A 151 7.06 -0.15 -9.80
C MET A 151 7.87 -0.74 -10.96
N SER A 152 7.21 -1.25 -11.99
CA SER A 152 7.87 -1.94 -13.11
C SER A 152 9.01 -1.16 -13.77
N SER A 153 8.98 0.18 -13.73
CA SER A 153 9.99 1.04 -14.37
C SER A 153 11.17 1.41 -13.46
N ASP A 154 11.04 1.31 -12.12
CA ASP A 154 11.98 1.88 -11.17
C ASP A 154 12.26 1.00 -9.92
N PHE A 155 11.77 -0.25 -9.92
CA PHE A 155 11.91 -1.15 -8.76
C PHE A 155 13.36 -1.47 -8.40
N GLU A 156 14.28 -1.52 -9.38
CA GLU A 156 15.70 -1.78 -9.10
C GLU A 156 16.32 -0.65 -8.27
N SER A 157 16.03 0.60 -8.65
CA SER A 157 16.44 1.78 -7.90
C SER A 157 15.80 1.81 -6.50
N ALA A 158 14.53 1.43 -6.41
CA ALA A 158 13.84 1.35 -5.12
C ALA A 158 14.47 0.30 -4.19
N ILE A 159 14.85 -0.87 -4.70
CA ILE A 159 15.56 -1.91 -3.94
C ILE A 159 16.90 -1.38 -3.44
N ALA A 160 17.68 -0.73 -4.30
CA ALA A 160 18.95 -0.11 -3.92
C ALA A 160 18.78 0.96 -2.82
N MET A 161 17.61 1.64 -2.79
CA MET A 161 17.25 2.63 -1.77
C MET A 161 16.58 2.04 -0.52
N GLY A 162 16.44 0.70 -0.44
CA GLY A 162 15.97 -0.02 0.73
C GLY A 162 14.46 -0.34 0.73
N ALA A 163 13.83 -0.46 -0.44
CA ALA A 163 12.44 -0.90 -0.53
C ALA A 163 12.24 -2.25 0.16
N THR A 164 11.20 -2.36 0.98
CA THR A 164 10.75 -3.62 1.58
C THR A 164 9.64 -4.27 0.75
N HIS A 165 8.90 -3.46 0.01
CA HIS A 165 7.82 -3.87 -0.88
C HIS A 165 7.95 -3.14 -2.21
N ILE A 166 8.03 -3.90 -3.30
CA ILE A 166 7.94 -3.40 -4.68
C ILE A 166 6.61 -3.83 -5.30
N ARG A 167 6.11 -3.07 -6.27
CA ARG A 167 4.81 -3.29 -6.89
C ARG A 167 4.96 -3.48 -8.40
N VAL A 168 5.37 -4.67 -8.80
CA VAL A 168 5.66 -5.01 -10.19
C VAL A 168 4.43 -5.66 -10.82
N GLY A 169 3.88 -5.06 -11.85
CA GLY A 169 2.69 -5.52 -12.54
C GLY A 169 2.92 -5.72 -14.03
N SER A 170 3.07 -4.65 -14.80
CA SER A 170 3.19 -4.71 -16.27
C SER A 170 4.38 -5.54 -16.75
N ALA A 171 5.48 -5.56 -16.01
CA ALA A 171 6.65 -6.39 -16.35
C ALA A 171 6.39 -7.91 -16.19
N ILE A 172 5.39 -8.31 -15.39
CA ILE A 172 5.03 -9.72 -15.16
C ILE A 172 3.79 -10.12 -15.97
N PHE A 173 2.75 -9.28 -15.96
CA PHE A 173 1.44 -9.61 -16.52
C PHE A 173 1.18 -8.97 -17.89
N GLY A 174 2.12 -8.17 -18.42
CA GLY A 174 1.93 -7.38 -19.62
C GLY A 174 1.12 -6.10 -19.39
N GLU A 175 0.93 -5.32 -20.46
CA GLU A 175 0.11 -4.11 -20.42
C GLU A 175 -1.38 -4.44 -20.21
N ARG A 176 -2.07 -3.60 -19.45
CA ARG A 176 -3.53 -3.74 -19.28
C ARG A 176 -4.24 -3.28 -20.54
N ASN A 177 -4.90 -4.21 -21.21
CA ASN A 177 -5.87 -3.86 -22.25
C ASN A 177 -7.13 -3.32 -21.56
N TYR A 178 -7.30 -2.01 -21.59
CA TYR A 178 -8.57 -1.36 -21.26
C TYR A 178 -9.49 -1.48 -22.49
N SER A 179 -10.18 -2.62 -22.61
CA SER A 179 -11.30 -2.76 -23.55
C SER A 179 -12.60 -2.34 -22.89
#